data_05ec10f29a1c85795ccca7116a53205e
#
_entry.id   05ec10f29a1c85795ccca7116a53205e
#
_cell.length_a   1.000
_cell.length_b   1.000
_cell.length_c   1.000
_cell.angle_alpha   90.00
_cell.angle_beta   90.00
_cell.angle_gamma   90.00
#
_symmetry.space_group_name_H-M   'P 1'
#
loop_
_entity.id
_entity.type
_entity.pdbx_description
1 polymer ?
#
loop_
_entity_poly.entity_id
_entity_poly.type
_entity_poly.pdbx_seq_one_letter_code
_entity_poly.pdbx_strand_id
1 'polypeptide(L)'
;MILRQELEVWPSRRILECIAQARLEDVDTALAREERGLSELFALLSPHARPRLESMAREARRLTRWRFGRTIQVYAPIYISNVCAADCPYCGFGARSGSTLKRVTLAHDQIRAECEALSGQGFENVLLLTGEAPRIATVEYIAEAVHIAQEYFASVSVEVYAMTREEYQLLFDSGLEGVTLYMETYDPENYARLHTVGRKRNYDFRLNALERAGQAGARRLGLGALLGLFDWRAETVWMALHARYLQKHCWQGAVSISFPRLHHVPERFDVPAAVSDAELVQAMLALRLILPEAGFTLSTRENAATRDRLLPLGITMMSAGSSTRPGGYTSCANETAAQFETEDRRSPQQVVRAIEQAGYDPVWKDFDHAFGSSV
;
A
#
# COMPACT_ATOMS: atom_id res chain seq x y z
N MET A 1 -2.25 -15.69 19.59
CA MET A 1 -0.92 -15.85 18.95
C MET A 1 -0.58 -14.49 18.39
N ILE A 2 0.63 -13.97 18.59
CA ILE A 2 1.06 -12.70 17.96
C ILE A 2 1.43 -12.96 16.49
N LEU A 3 1.32 -11.94 15.67
CA LEU A 3 1.58 -12.04 14.21
C LEU A 3 2.91 -12.72 13.88
N ARG A 4 3.99 -12.35 14.60
CA ARG A 4 5.31 -12.96 14.41
C ARG A 4 5.28 -14.49 14.50
N GLN A 5 4.61 -15.04 15.51
CA GLN A 5 4.48 -16.48 15.71
C GLN A 5 3.66 -17.14 14.58
N GLU A 6 2.64 -16.46 14.04
CA GLU A 6 1.87 -16.98 12.89
C GLU A 6 2.74 -17.07 11.64
N LEU A 7 3.59 -16.07 11.39
CA LEU A 7 4.49 -16.08 10.25
C LEU A 7 5.61 -17.14 10.39
N GLU A 8 6.13 -17.35 11.59
CA GLU A 8 7.17 -18.37 11.88
C GLU A 8 6.69 -19.81 11.63
N VAL A 9 5.39 -20.07 11.71
CA VAL A 9 4.82 -21.39 11.31
C VAL A 9 4.98 -21.61 9.81
N TRP A 10 5.09 -20.53 9.02
CA TRP A 10 5.13 -20.55 7.56
C TRP A 10 6.42 -19.90 7.02
N PRO A 11 7.60 -20.51 7.23
CA PRO A 11 8.83 -20.06 6.58
C PRO A 11 8.72 -20.23 5.06
N SER A 12 9.46 -19.40 4.31
CA SER A 12 9.41 -19.37 2.83
C SER A 12 9.54 -20.76 2.20
N ARG A 13 10.49 -21.55 2.70
CA ARG A 13 10.69 -22.93 2.22
C ARG A 13 9.41 -23.77 2.30
N ARG A 14 8.73 -23.75 3.46
CA ARG A 14 7.49 -24.51 3.67
C ARG A 14 6.37 -24.00 2.75
N ILE A 15 6.24 -22.70 2.62
CA ILE A 15 5.26 -22.08 1.71
C ILE A 15 5.48 -22.58 0.28
N LEU A 16 6.71 -22.49 -0.22
CA LEU A 16 7.06 -22.88 -1.60
C LEU A 16 6.91 -24.39 -1.83
N GLU A 17 7.23 -25.22 -0.84
CA GLU A 17 6.98 -26.66 -0.88
C GLU A 17 5.47 -26.96 -0.99
N CYS A 18 4.62 -26.30 -0.19
CA CYS A 18 3.16 -26.47 -0.28
C CYS A 18 2.61 -26.02 -1.66
N ILE A 19 3.10 -24.90 -2.18
CA ILE A 19 2.72 -24.40 -3.50
C ILE A 19 3.15 -25.38 -4.62
N ALA A 20 4.36 -25.92 -4.52
CA ALA A 20 4.89 -26.87 -5.51
C ALA A 20 4.15 -28.22 -5.51
N GLN A 21 3.58 -28.64 -4.38
CA GLN A 21 2.80 -29.86 -4.27
C GLN A 21 1.37 -29.74 -4.81
N ALA A 22 0.85 -28.52 -4.94
CA ALA A 22 -0.51 -28.29 -5.44
C ALA A 22 -0.66 -28.75 -6.89
N ARG A 23 -1.81 -29.34 -7.21
CA ARG A 23 -2.16 -29.87 -8.53
C ARG A 23 -3.29 -29.02 -9.16
N LEU A 24 -3.56 -29.27 -10.43
CA LEU A 24 -4.64 -28.59 -11.14
C LEU A 24 -6.01 -28.84 -10.48
N GLU A 25 -6.24 -30.04 -9.98
CA GLU A 25 -7.47 -30.40 -9.25
C GLU A 25 -7.67 -29.57 -7.97
N ASP A 26 -6.57 -29.25 -7.29
CA ASP A 26 -6.62 -28.39 -6.10
C ASP A 26 -7.00 -26.96 -6.48
N VAL A 27 -6.55 -26.48 -7.64
CA VAL A 27 -6.95 -25.15 -8.17
C VAL A 27 -8.43 -25.14 -8.52
N ASP A 28 -8.93 -26.17 -9.21
CA ASP A 28 -10.34 -26.28 -9.57
C ASP A 28 -11.22 -26.39 -8.30
N THR A 29 -10.75 -27.13 -7.30
CA THR A 29 -11.41 -27.22 -5.98
C THR A 29 -11.42 -25.86 -5.27
N ALA A 30 -10.30 -25.12 -5.26
CA ALA A 30 -10.21 -23.80 -4.67
C ALA A 30 -11.16 -22.81 -5.33
N LEU A 31 -11.35 -22.90 -6.64
CA LEU A 31 -12.30 -22.04 -7.37
C LEU A 31 -13.75 -22.36 -7.06
N ALA A 32 -14.09 -23.64 -6.81
CA ALA A 32 -15.44 -24.08 -6.53
C ALA A 32 -15.89 -23.79 -5.08
N ARG A 33 -14.96 -23.58 -4.15
CA ARG A 33 -15.29 -23.30 -2.73
C ARG A 33 -15.72 -21.86 -2.51
N GLU A 34 -16.68 -21.67 -1.60
CA GLU A 34 -17.08 -20.35 -1.11
C GLU A 34 -16.09 -19.84 -0.05
N GLU A 35 -15.77 -20.67 0.94
CA GLU A 35 -14.78 -20.39 1.96
C GLU A 35 -13.42 -20.94 1.57
N ARG A 36 -12.41 -20.08 1.59
CA ARG A 36 -11.05 -20.38 1.15
C ARG A 36 -10.04 -20.09 2.26
N GLY A 37 -9.16 -21.06 2.50
CA GLY A 37 -8.09 -21.01 3.48
C GLY A 37 -6.70 -20.91 2.84
N LEU A 38 -5.67 -21.29 3.62
CA LEU A 38 -4.28 -21.30 3.14
C LEU A 38 -4.04 -22.39 2.10
N SER A 39 -4.70 -23.55 2.20
CA SER A 39 -4.59 -24.63 1.22
C SER A 39 -5.03 -24.16 -0.17
N GLU A 40 -6.16 -23.44 -0.21
CA GLU A 40 -6.65 -22.85 -1.45
C GLU A 40 -5.71 -21.76 -1.96
N LEU A 41 -5.13 -20.95 -1.07
CA LEU A 41 -4.14 -19.93 -1.46
C LEU A 41 -2.92 -20.57 -2.10
N PHE A 42 -2.37 -21.65 -1.53
CA PHE A 42 -1.23 -22.35 -2.12
C PHE A 42 -1.55 -22.89 -3.52
N ALA A 43 -2.73 -23.48 -3.70
CA ALA A 43 -3.18 -23.94 -5.01
C ALA A 43 -3.28 -22.80 -6.03
N LEU A 44 -3.90 -21.66 -5.64
CA LEU A 44 -4.08 -20.50 -6.50
C LEU A 44 -2.75 -19.78 -6.84
N LEU A 45 -1.72 -19.93 -6.01
CA LEU A 45 -0.38 -19.40 -6.28
C LEU A 45 0.53 -20.38 -7.03
N SER A 46 0.09 -21.64 -7.25
CA SER A 46 0.87 -22.63 -7.94
C SER A 46 1.01 -22.33 -9.44
N PRO A 47 2.02 -22.92 -10.12
CA PRO A 47 2.12 -22.85 -11.57
C PRO A 47 0.89 -23.43 -12.29
N HIS A 48 0.19 -24.39 -11.67
CA HIS A 48 -1.02 -25.01 -12.20
C HIS A 48 -2.23 -24.07 -12.23
N ALA A 49 -2.19 -22.94 -11.52
CA ALA A 49 -3.24 -21.92 -11.58
C ALA A 49 -3.16 -21.04 -12.85
N ARG A 50 -2.01 -21.01 -13.56
CA ARG A 50 -1.85 -20.20 -14.79
C ARG A 50 -2.93 -20.45 -15.85
N PRO A 51 -3.30 -21.70 -16.20
CA PRO A 51 -4.39 -21.96 -17.15
C PRO A 51 -5.78 -21.55 -16.64
N ARG A 52 -5.89 -21.24 -15.36
CA ARG A 52 -7.14 -20.84 -14.69
C ARG A 52 -7.23 -19.33 -14.36
N LEU A 53 -6.26 -18.52 -14.76
CA LEU A 53 -6.23 -17.08 -14.45
C LEU A 53 -7.51 -16.36 -14.88
N GLU A 54 -8.10 -16.72 -16.03
CA GLU A 54 -9.35 -16.12 -16.47
C GLU A 54 -10.53 -16.49 -15.55
N SER A 55 -10.59 -17.74 -15.09
CA SER A 55 -11.61 -18.18 -14.13
C SER A 55 -11.43 -17.51 -12.77
N MET A 56 -10.17 -17.38 -12.31
CA MET A 56 -9.83 -16.61 -11.12
C MET A 56 -10.28 -15.14 -11.28
N ALA A 57 -10.02 -14.53 -12.44
CA ALA A 57 -10.38 -13.14 -12.71
C ALA A 57 -11.92 -12.91 -12.69
N ARG A 58 -12.68 -13.83 -13.29
CA ARG A 58 -14.16 -13.77 -13.24
C ARG A 58 -14.68 -13.85 -11.81
N GLU A 59 -14.16 -14.78 -11.02
CA GLU A 59 -14.56 -14.93 -9.61
C GLU A 59 -14.11 -13.73 -8.76
N ALA A 60 -12.88 -13.27 -8.92
CA ALA A 60 -12.37 -12.08 -8.24
C ALA A 60 -13.23 -10.84 -8.54
N ARG A 61 -13.59 -10.63 -9.82
CA ARG A 61 -14.50 -9.55 -10.24
C ARG A 61 -15.88 -9.68 -9.60
N ARG A 62 -16.44 -10.90 -9.54
CA ARG A 62 -17.72 -11.19 -8.90
C ARG A 62 -17.69 -10.81 -7.42
N LEU A 63 -16.66 -11.27 -6.67
CA LEU A 63 -16.48 -10.98 -5.26
C LEU A 63 -16.28 -9.47 -5.01
N THR A 64 -15.46 -8.82 -5.82
CA THR A 64 -15.21 -7.38 -5.69
C THR A 64 -16.50 -6.59 -5.90
N ARG A 65 -17.27 -6.90 -6.95
CA ARG A 65 -18.54 -6.23 -7.21
C ARG A 65 -19.59 -6.48 -6.13
N TRP A 66 -19.59 -7.66 -5.56
CA TRP A 66 -20.50 -7.99 -4.48
C TRP A 66 -20.18 -7.21 -3.19
N ARG A 67 -18.88 -7.02 -2.87
CA ARG A 67 -18.44 -6.35 -1.63
C ARG A 67 -18.31 -4.83 -1.76
N PHE A 68 -17.81 -4.35 -2.89
CA PHE A 68 -17.46 -2.94 -3.10
C PHE A 68 -18.28 -2.26 -4.20
N GLY A 69 -19.22 -2.98 -4.83
CA GLY A 69 -19.96 -2.44 -5.97
C GLY A 69 -19.05 -2.19 -7.18
N ARG A 70 -19.25 -1.06 -7.83
CA ARG A 70 -18.41 -0.60 -8.94
C ARG A 70 -17.57 0.61 -8.55
N THR A 71 -17.48 0.92 -7.28
CA THR A 71 -16.79 2.12 -6.81
C THR A 71 -15.27 1.95 -6.81
N ILE A 72 -14.57 2.97 -7.27
CA ILE A 72 -13.11 3.11 -7.18
C ILE A 72 -12.80 4.42 -6.48
N GLN A 73 -12.23 4.34 -5.28
CA GLN A 73 -11.79 5.52 -4.55
C GLN A 73 -10.58 6.14 -5.24
N VAL A 74 -10.59 7.46 -5.38
CA VAL A 74 -9.47 8.23 -5.97
C VAL A 74 -8.79 9.04 -4.88
N TYR A 75 -7.46 8.96 -4.80
CA TYR A 75 -6.65 9.71 -3.84
C TYR A 75 -5.37 10.28 -4.45
N ALA A 76 -4.76 11.23 -3.76
CA ALA A 76 -3.42 11.72 -4.10
C ALA A 76 -2.45 11.61 -2.91
N PRO A 77 -1.17 11.24 -3.15
CA PRO A 77 -0.12 11.33 -2.14
C PRO A 77 0.38 12.76 -2.01
N ILE A 78 0.65 13.22 -0.79
CA ILE A 78 1.37 14.48 -0.51
C ILE A 78 2.66 14.14 0.25
N TYR A 79 3.79 14.35 -0.37
CA TYR A 79 5.09 14.17 0.28
C TYR A 79 5.45 15.42 1.06
N ILE A 80 5.39 15.34 2.39
CA ILE A 80 5.71 16.48 3.26
C ILE A 80 7.18 16.51 3.67
N SER A 81 7.92 15.37 3.54
CA SER A 81 9.37 15.32 3.73
C SER A 81 10.00 14.17 2.94
N ASN A 82 11.15 14.42 2.31
CA ASN A 82 12.01 13.39 1.69
C ASN A 82 13.30 13.15 2.48
N VAL A 83 13.41 13.72 3.67
CA VAL A 83 14.53 13.42 4.58
C VAL A 83 14.35 12.02 5.14
N CYS A 84 15.36 11.17 4.99
CA CYS A 84 15.30 9.79 5.45
C CYS A 84 16.63 9.39 6.12
N ALA A 85 16.55 8.78 7.30
CA ALA A 85 17.69 8.23 8.01
C ALA A 85 17.95 6.75 7.68
N ALA A 86 17.00 6.10 6.98
CA ALA A 86 17.18 4.74 6.49
C ALA A 86 18.01 4.71 5.20
N ASP A 87 18.64 3.57 4.95
CA ASP A 87 19.55 3.37 3.81
C ASP A 87 19.08 2.18 2.94
N CYS A 88 17.81 2.21 2.56
CA CYS A 88 17.23 1.17 1.70
C CYS A 88 17.83 1.30 0.30
N PRO A 89 18.49 0.25 -0.24
CA PRO A 89 19.22 0.37 -1.51
C PRO A 89 18.31 0.54 -2.73
N TYR A 90 17.02 0.23 -2.59
CA TYR A 90 16.00 0.31 -3.64
C TYR A 90 15.22 1.64 -3.65
N CYS A 91 15.47 2.54 -2.69
CA CYS A 91 14.66 3.74 -2.48
C CYS A 91 15.42 5.02 -2.84
N GLY A 92 14.80 5.91 -3.62
CA GLY A 92 15.37 7.22 -3.96
C GLY A 92 15.59 8.15 -2.75
N PHE A 93 14.91 7.88 -1.62
CA PHE A 93 15.14 8.59 -0.35
C PHE A 93 16.25 7.98 0.51
N GLY A 94 16.79 6.83 0.16
CA GLY A 94 17.89 6.20 0.90
C GLY A 94 19.06 7.18 1.09
N ALA A 95 19.69 7.16 2.28
CA ALA A 95 20.80 8.07 2.59
C ALA A 95 22.00 7.90 1.64
N ARG A 96 22.16 6.69 1.07
CA ARG A 96 23.21 6.36 0.08
C ARG A 96 22.69 6.23 -1.35
N SER A 97 21.50 6.75 -1.66
CA SER A 97 20.92 6.67 -3.02
C SER A 97 21.80 7.34 -4.08
N GLY A 98 22.81 8.12 -3.67
CA GLY A 98 23.66 8.89 -4.57
C GLY A 98 22.96 10.10 -5.18
N SER A 99 21.71 10.36 -4.80
CA SER A 99 20.95 11.53 -5.27
C SER A 99 21.60 12.82 -4.74
N THR A 100 21.96 13.71 -5.66
CA THR A 100 22.40 15.08 -5.36
C THR A 100 21.23 16.04 -5.18
N LEU A 101 20.00 15.58 -5.37
CA LEU A 101 18.81 16.40 -5.27
C LEU A 101 18.53 16.80 -3.83
N LYS A 102 17.89 17.95 -3.67
CA LYS A 102 17.63 18.59 -2.38
C LYS A 102 16.75 17.75 -1.48
N ARG A 103 17.16 17.61 -0.21
CA ARG A 103 16.35 17.05 0.87
C ARG A 103 15.56 18.19 1.53
N VAL A 104 14.26 18.02 1.62
CA VAL A 104 13.34 19.06 2.08
C VAL A 104 12.33 18.46 3.06
N THR A 105 12.02 19.21 4.09
CA THR A 105 10.82 19.06 4.93
C THR A 105 10.02 20.34 4.75
N LEU A 106 8.78 20.22 4.31
CA LEU A 106 7.92 21.37 4.00
C LEU A 106 7.56 22.13 5.29
N ALA A 107 7.55 23.44 5.22
CA ALA A 107 6.96 24.26 6.26
C ALA A 107 5.42 24.17 6.20
N HIS A 108 4.72 24.56 7.27
CA HIS A 108 3.26 24.40 7.39
C HIS A 108 2.50 25.19 6.30
N ASP A 109 3.00 26.36 5.92
CA ASP A 109 2.45 27.16 4.81
C ASP A 109 2.61 26.47 3.46
N GLN A 110 3.73 25.75 3.25
CA GLN A 110 3.95 24.95 2.04
C GLN A 110 3.03 23.70 2.02
N ILE A 111 2.79 23.05 3.17
CA ILE A 111 1.83 21.95 3.26
C ILE A 111 0.44 22.46 2.91
N ARG A 112 0.05 23.62 3.42
CA ARG A 112 -1.24 24.26 3.10
C ARG A 112 -1.38 24.53 1.61
N ALA A 113 -0.36 25.06 0.97
CA ALA A 113 -0.36 25.29 -0.48
C ALA A 113 -0.50 23.99 -1.30
N GLU A 114 0.15 22.89 -0.89
CA GLU A 114 -0.02 21.56 -1.51
C GLU A 114 -1.46 21.05 -1.36
N CYS A 115 -2.04 21.20 -0.16
CA CYS A 115 -3.43 20.82 0.11
C CYS A 115 -4.41 21.64 -0.73
N GLU A 116 -4.23 22.94 -0.81
CA GLU A 116 -5.05 23.85 -1.63
C GLU A 116 -5.00 23.48 -3.11
N ALA A 117 -3.80 23.19 -3.64
CA ALA A 117 -3.60 22.80 -5.01
C ALA A 117 -4.33 21.48 -5.38
N LEU A 118 -4.37 20.50 -4.46
CA LEU A 118 -5.07 19.23 -4.68
C LEU A 118 -6.57 19.33 -4.45
N SER A 119 -7.01 20.03 -3.42
CA SER A 119 -8.43 20.29 -3.17
C SER A 119 -9.07 21.05 -4.34
N GLY A 120 -8.33 22.00 -4.93
CA GLY A 120 -8.73 22.69 -6.16
C GLY A 120 -8.88 21.78 -7.39
N GLN A 121 -8.30 20.57 -7.36
CA GLN A 121 -8.48 19.53 -8.40
C GLN A 121 -9.62 18.55 -8.08
N GLY A 122 -10.30 18.73 -6.94
CA GLY A 122 -11.46 17.93 -6.51
C GLY A 122 -11.12 16.72 -5.64
N PHE A 123 -9.88 16.58 -5.16
CA PHE A 123 -9.53 15.51 -4.22
C PHE A 123 -10.19 15.75 -2.85
N GLU A 124 -10.69 14.65 -2.27
CA GLU A 124 -11.25 14.57 -0.92
C GLU A 124 -10.51 13.54 -0.04
N ASN A 125 -9.63 12.74 -0.65
CA ASN A 125 -8.80 11.75 0.01
C ASN A 125 -7.33 12.01 -0.26
N VAL A 126 -6.51 12.09 0.78
CA VAL A 126 -5.06 12.26 0.66
C VAL A 126 -4.28 11.29 1.54
N LEU A 127 -3.07 11.00 1.08
CA LEU A 127 -2.08 10.22 1.81
C LEU A 127 -0.85 11.09 2.05
N LEU A 128 -0.57 11.45 3.30
CA LEU A 128 0.63 12.21 3.65
C LEU A 128 1.82 11.26 3.81
N LEU A 129 2.96 11.59 3.20
CA LEU A 129 4.15 10.73 3.23
C LEU A 129 5.38 11.48 3.74
N THR A 130 6.23 10.74 4.48
CA THR A 130 7.56 11.21 4.87
C THR A 130 8.60 10.12 4.62
N GLY A 131 9.86 10.52 4.47
CA GLY A 131 10.97 9.61 4.73
C GLY A 131 11.03 9.23 6.22
N GLU A 132 11.81 8.21 6.54
CA GLU A 132 11.99 7.75 7.92
C GLU A 132 13.04 8.61 8.65
N ALA A 133 12.62 9.75 9.19
CA ALA A 133 13.47 10.69 9.92
C ALA A 133 12.73 11.29 11.14
N PRO A 134 12.44 10.51 12.20
CA PRO A 134 11.61 10.94 13.32
C PRO A 134 12.18 12.11 14.14
N ARG A 135 13.45 12.47 13.94
CA ARG A 135 14.06 13.68 14.55
C ARG A 135 13.84 14.95 13.72
N ILE A 136 13.41 14.82 12.48
CA ILE A 136 13.18 15.92 11.53
C ILE A 136 11.67 16.05 11.26
N ALA A 137 11.05 15.01 10.71
CA ALA A 137 9.60 14.90 10.61
C ALA A 137 9.11 14.21 11.91
N THR A 138 8.99 14.96 12.99
CA THR A 138 8.56 14.45 14.29
C THR A 138 7.08 14.06 14.27
N VAL A 139 6.62 13.35 15.30
CA VAL A 139 5.19 12.99 15.41
C VAL A 139 4.31 14.23 15.49
N GLU A 140 4.75 15.26 16.22
CA GLU A 140 4.05 16.55 16.36
C GLU A 140 3.98 17.29 15.01
N TYR A 141 5.07 17.26 14.22
CA TYR A 141 5.07 17.84 12.87
C TYR A 141 4.08 17.11 11.94
N ILE A 142 4.01 15.76 12.03
CA ILE A 142 3.07 14.98 11.24
C ILE A 142 1.64 15.23 11.72
N ALA A 143 1.40 15.34 13.03
CA ALA A 143 0.11 15.66 13.62
C ALA A 143 -0.42 17.02 13.15
N GLU A 144 0.44 18.03 13.12
CA GLU A 144 0.09 19.36 12.59
C GLU A 144 -0.18 19.31 11.08
N ALA A 145 0.59 18.52 10.31
CA ALA A 145 0.32 18.30 8.88
C ALA A 145 -1.04 17.62 8.64
N VAL A 146 -1.42 16.65 9.49
CA VAL A 146 -2.75 16.03 9.46
C VAL A 146 -3.84 17.05 9.76
N HIS A 147 -3.65 17.87 10.78
CA HIS A 147 -4.61 18.92 11.15
C HIS A 147 -4.81 19.92 10.01
N ILE A 148 -3.73 20.39 9.38
CA ILE A 148 -3.81 21.26 8.19
C ILE A 148 -4.56 20.58 7.05
N ALA A 149 -4.23 19.32 6.76
CA ALA A 149 -4.87 18.58 5.65
C ALA A 149 -6.38 18.40 5.86
N GLN A 150 -6.84 18.26 7.10
CA GLN A 150 -8.26 18.13 7.42
C GLN A 150 -9.09 19.39 7.11
N GLU A 151 -8.46 20.55 7.01
CA GLU A 151 -9.15 21.77 6.57
C GLU A 151 -9.60 21.69 5.10
N TYR A 152 -9.00 20.77 4.31
CA TYR A 152 -9.18 20.66 2.86
C TYR A 152 -9.80 19.34 2.43
N PHE A 153 -9.62 18.24 3.20
CA PHE A 153 -9.98 16.90 2.76
C PHE A 153 -10.85 16.18 3.78
N ALA A 154 -11.79 15.41 3.29
CA ALA A 154 -12.68 14.58 4.11
C ALA A 154 -11.95 13.37 4.72
N SER A 155 -10.90 12.86 4.09
CA SER A 155 -10.13 11.71 4.56
C SER A 155 -8.64 11.96 4.45
N VAL A 156 -7.93 11.84 5.58
CA VAL A 156 -6.48 11.99 5.68
C VAL A 156 -5.87 10.71 6.22
N SER A 157 -4.96 10.12 5.46
CA SER A 157 -4.18 8.95 5.87
C SER A 157 -2.68 9.26 5.81
N VAL A 158 -1.86 8.46 6.49
CA VAL A 158 -0.40 8.60 6.46
C VAL A 158 0.30 7.33 5.98
N GLU A 159 1.42 7.51 5.26
CA GLU A 159 2.43 6.49 5.00
C GLU A 159 3.78 7.02 5.50
N VAL A 160 4.07 6.75 6.76
CA VAL A 160 5.21 7.28 7.49
C VAL A 160 5.97 6.15 8.20
N TYR A 161 6.97 6.46 9.02
CA TYR A 161 7.70 5.46 9.79
C TYR A 161 6.83 4.78 10.85
N ALA A 162 7.25 3.55 11.26
CA ALA A 162 6.58 2.81 12.33
C ALA A 162 6.62 3.59 13.65
N MET A 163 5.49 3.64 14.35
CA MET A 163 5.28 4.41 15.58
C MET A 163 4.85 3.52 16.75
N THR A 164 4.95 4.02 17.98
CA THR A 164 4.32 3.43 19.16
C THR A 164 2.81 3.65 19.11
N ARG A 165 2.08 3.03 20.00
CA ARG A 165 0.63 3.24 20.11
C ARG A 165 0.28 4.68 20.50
N GLU A 166 1.04 5.25 21.43
CA GLU A 166 0.87 6.61 21.91
C GLU A 166 1.18 7.64 20.80
N GLU A 167 2.23 7.40 20.01
CA GLU A 167 2.55 8.20 18.83
C GLU A 167 1.41 8.17 17.79
N TYR A 168 0.83 6.98 17.52
CA TYR A 168 -0.35 6.88 16.65
C TYR A 168 -1.58 7.55 17.25
N GLN A 169 -1.81 7.43 18.56
CA GLN A 169 -2.94 8.08 19.23
C GLN A 169 -2.90 9.61 19.02
N LEU A 170 -1.73 10.23 19.14
CA LEU A 170 -1.56 11.66 18.88
C LEU A 170 -1.99 12.04 17.45
N LEU A 171 -1.67 11.20 16.45
CA LEU A 171 -2.11 11.45 15.08
C LEU A 171 -3.64 11.30 14.92
N PHE A 172 -4.27 10.31 15.58
CA PHE A 172 -5.72 10.13 15.53
C PHE A 172 -6.46 11.26 16.28
N ASP A 173 -5.90 11.74 17.39
CA ASP A 173 -6.44 12.92 18.10
C ASP A 173 -6.36 14.19 17.24
N SER A 174 -5.43 14.25 16.27
CA SER A 174 -5.32 15.31 15.28
C SER A 174 -6.23 15.11 14.06
N GLY A 175 -6.99 14.01 14.04
CA GLY A 175 -8.00 13.69 13.01
C GLY A 175 -7.52 12.75 11.90
N LEU A 176 -6.43 12.02 12.09
CA LEU A 176 -6.01 10.98 11.16
C LEU A 176 -7.09 9.89 11.03
N GLU A 177 -7.29 9.35 9.84
CA GLU A 177 -8.21 8.24 9.60
C GLU A 177 -7.50 6.91 9.38
N GLY A 178 -6.37 6.90 8.70
CA GLY A 178 -5.72 5.67 8.30
C GLY A 178 -4.20 5.68 8.31
N VAL A 179 -3.62 4.50 8.45
CA VAL A 179 -2.17 4.27 8.39
C VAL A 179 -1.88 3.23 7.33
N THR A 180 -0.99 3.57 6.40
CA THR A 180 -0.40 2.64 5.45
C THR A 180 1.06 2.40 5.83
N LEU A 181 1.46 1.14 5.94
CA LEU A 181 2.86 0.80 6.20
C LEU A 181 3.22 -0.56 5.60
N TYR A 182 4.07 -0.54 4.58
CA TYR A 182 4.54 -1.77 3.94
C TYR A 182 5.67 -2.41 4.73
N MET A 183 5.65 -3.75 4.80
CA MET A 183 6.80 -4.49 5.34
C MET A 183 8.02 -4.43 4.41
N GLU A 184 7.82 -4.08 3.16
CA GLU A 184 8.76 -4.18 2.05
C GLU A 184 9.03 -5.65 1.68
N THR A 185 9.55 -6.44 2.60
CA THR A 185 9.63 -7.91 2.53
C THR A 185 9.31 -8.51 3.89
N TYR A 186 8.61 -9.62 3.92
CA TYR A 186 8.30 -10.36 5.14
C TYR A 186 9.38 -11.36 5.53
N ASP A 187 10.30 -11.72 4.60
CA ASP A 187 11.43 -12.58 4.92
C ASP A 187 12.42 -11.88 5.88
N PRO A 188 12.63 -12.40 7.11
CA PRO A 188 13.42 -11.68 8.11
C PRO A 188 14.90 -11.52 7.74
N GLU A 189 15.48 -12.49 7.04
CA GLU A 189 16.89 -12.47 6.66
C GLU A 189 17.10 -11.44 5.55
N ASN A 190 16.24 -11.46 4.54
CA ASN A 190 16.27 -10.48 3.47
C ASN A 190 15.97 -9.06 3.98
N TYR A 191 15.00 -8.95 4.92
CA TYR A 191 14.69 -7.68 5.58
C TYR A 191 15.91 -7.09 6.28
N ALA A 192 16.62 -7.88 7.12
CA ALA A 192 17.80 -7.43 7.84
C ALA A 192 18.94 -7.02 6.91
N ARG A 193 19.10 -7.69 5.75
CA ARG A 193 20.09 -7.35 4.74
C ARG A 193 19.82 -6.01 4.07
N LEU A 194 18.53 -5.69 3.84
CA LEU A 194 18.10 -4.49 3.11
C LEU A 194 17.95 -3.26 4.01
N HIS A 195 17.70 -3.44 5.31
CA HIS A 195 17.39 -2.36 6.25
C HIS A 195 18.39 -2.33 7.41
N THR A 196 19.57 -1.77 7.14
CA THR A 196 20.73 -1.84 8.05
C THR A 196 20.81 -0.71 9.05
N VAL A 197 20.11 0.41 8.83
CA VAL A 197 20.17 1.61 9.67
C VAL A 197 18.80 2.20 9.97
N GLY A 198 18.74 3.05 10.99
CA GLY A 198 17.50 3.72 11.40
C GLY A 198 16.55 2.83 12.20
N ARG A 199 15.35 3.34 12.49
CA ARG A 199 14.27 2.56 13.12
C ARG A 199 13.82 1.39 12.22
N LYS A 200 13.89 1.56 10.91
CA LYS A 200 13.45 0.56 9.92
C LYS A 200 14.16 -0.78 10.05
N ARG A 201 15.39 -0.82 10.60
CA ARG A 201 16.11 -2.08 10.89
C ARG A 201 15.39 -3.00 11.90
N ASN A 202 14.48 -2.45 12.72
CA ASN A 202 13.74 -3.22 13.70
C ASN A 202 12.53 -3.88 13.06
N TYR A 203 12.72 -5.13 12.60
CA TYR A 203 11.71 -5.92 11.92
C TYR A 203 10.42 -6.06 12.73
N ASP A 204 10.52 -6.48 14.00
CA ASP A 204 9.33 -6.75 14.81
C ASP A 204 8.56 -5.47 15.15
N PHE A 205 9.28 -4.37 15.38
CA PHE A 205 8.64 -3.09 15.60
C PHE A 205 7.86 -2.61 14.38
N ARG A 206 8.38 -2.86 13.16
CA ARG A 206 7.68 -2.53 11.92
C ARG A 206 6.51 -3.49 11.65
N LEU A 207 6.71 -4.80 11.84
CA LEU A 207 5.70 -5.84 11.61
C LEU A 207 4.42 -5.57 12.42
N ASN A 208 4.57 -5.17 13.68
CA ASN A 208 3.43 -4.94 14.58
C ASN A 208 2.92 -3.48 14.55
N ALA A 209 3.39 -2.65 13.61
CA ALA A 209 3.02 -1.23 13.57
C ALA A 209 1.54 -1.01 13.23
N LEU A 210 0.99 -1.76 12.27
CA LEU A 210 -0.43 -1.64 11.88
C LEU A 210 -1.37 -2.16 12.98
N GLU A 211 -0.96 -3.16 13.76
CA GLU A 211 -1.72 -3.58 14.94
C GLU A 211 -1.78 -2.45 15.98
N ARG A 212 -0.65 -1.79 16.27
CA ARG A 212 -0.62 -0.64 17.17
C ARG A 212 -1.47 0.52 16.67
N ALA A 213 -1.44 0.79 15.36
CA ALA A 213 -2.30 1.78 14.75
C ALA A 213 -3.79 1.42 14.90
N GLY A 214 -4.17 0.16 14.66
CA GLY A 214 -5.53 -0.34 14.87
C GLY A 214 -5.99 -0.21 16.32
N GLN A 215 -5.11 -0.53 17.29
CA GLN A 215 -5.37 -0.35 18.72
C GLN A 215 -5.48 1.11 19.16
N ALA A 216 -4.87 2.03 18.40
CA ALA A 216 -4.99 3.48 18.61
C ALA A 216 -6.20 4.10 17.91
N GLY A 217 -6.99 3.32 17.13
CA GLY A 217 -8.24 3.80 16.54
C GLY A 217 -8.24 3.95 15.02
N ALA A 218 -7.24 3.40 14.30
CA ALA A 218 -7.22 3.47 12.84
C ALA A 218 -8.46 2.84 12.21
N ARG A 219 -9.13 3.60 11.35
CA ARG A 219 -10.26 3.12 10.52
C ARG A 219 -9.79 2.43 9.25
N ARG A 220 -8.57 2.72 8.79
CA ARG A 220 -7.94 2.13 7.62
C ARG A 220 -6.54 1.67 7.94
N LEU A 221 -6.23 0.43 7.56
CA LEU A 221 -4.93 -0.21 7.76
C LEU A 221 -4.44 -0.74 6.41
N GLY A 222 -3.45 -0.05 5.83
CA GLY A 222 -2.87 -0.40 4.54
C GLY A 222 -1.58 -1.19 4.71
N LEU A 223 -1.55 -2.42 4.22
CA LEU A 223 -0.34 -3.24 4.20
C LEU A 223 0.15 -3.52 2.78
N GLY A 224 1.38 -4.02 2.66
CA GLY A 224 1.93 -4.44 1.37
C GLY A 224 3.34 -4.99 1.51
N ALA A 225 3.80 -5.61 0.43
CA ALA A 225 5.19 -5.95 0.19
C ALA A 225 5.66 -5.27 -1.10
N LEU A 226 6.93 -4.87 -1.15
CA LEU A 226 7.55 -4.34 -2.36
C LEU A 226 8.01 -5.51 -3.22
N LEU A 227 7.13 -5.89 -4.15
CA LEU A 227 7.32 -7.06 -5.00
C LEU A 227 8.57 -6.91 -5.89
N GLY A 228 9.41 -7.90 -5.84
CA GLY A 228 10.74 -7.90 -6.47
C GLY A 228 11.89 -7.99 -5.47
N LEU A 229 11.65 -7.77 -4.17
CA LEU A 229 12.67 -7.95 -3.13
C LEU A 229 12.87 -9.41 -2.73
N PHE A 230 11.84 -10.23 -2.84
CA PHE A 230 11.85 -11.65 -2.49
C PHE A 230 10.85 -12.42 -3.38
N ASP A 231 10.74 -13.74 -3.19
CA ASP A 231 9.78 -14.57 -3.93
C ASP A 231 8.34 -14.06 -3.70
N TRP A 232 7.68 -13.69 -4.77
CA TRP A 232 6.36 -13.05 -4.73
C TRP A 232 5.26 -13.97 -4.17
N ARG A 233 5.41 -15.29 -4.29
CA ARG A 233 4.44 -16.25 -3.76
C ARG A 233 4.50 -16.29 -2.24
N ALA A 234 5.73 -16.34 -1.71
CA ALA A 234 5.94 -16.28 -0.26
C ALA A 234 5.44 -14.94 0.31
N GLU A 235 5.78 -13.82 -0.32
CA GLU A 235 5.28 -12.49 0.08
C GLU A 235 3.76 -12.43 0.04
N THR A 236 3.11 -13.00 -0.98
CA THR A 236 1.65 -13.05 -1.09
C THR A 236 1.00 -13.83 0.05
N VAL A 237 1.58 -14.97 0.45
CA VAL A 237 1.07 -15.76 1.58
C VAL A 237 1.23 -14.99 2.89
N TRP A 238 2.37 -14.36 3.14
CA TRP A 238 2.57 -13.56 4.34
C TRP A 238 1.68 -12.32 4.39
N MET A 239 1.44 -11.65 3.26
CA MET A 239 0.46 -10.56 3.18
C MET A 239 -0.95 -11.06 3.53
N ALA A 240 -1.34 -12.25 3.07
CA ALA A 240 -2.63 -12.83 3.41
C ALA A 240 -2.76 -13.14 4.91
N LEU A 241 -1.72 -13.69 5.53
CA LEU A 241 -1.67 -13.95 6.97
C LEU A 241 -1.76 -12.65 7.77
N HIS A 242 -0.98 -11.64 7.39
CA HIS A 242 -0.99 -10.33 8.06
C HIS A 242 -2.36 -9.66 7.93
N ALA A 243 -2.95 -9.67 6.73
CA ALA A 243 -4.30 -9.11 6.52
C ALA A 243 -5.35 -9.80 7.39
N ARG A 244 -5.36 -11.14 7.44
CA ARG A 244 -6.26 -11.91 8.31
C ARG A 244 -6.04 -11.62 9.79
N TYR A 245 -4.78 -11.50 10.20
CA TYR A 245 -4.44 -11.12 11.56
C TYR A 245 -5.04 -9.76 11.92
N LEU A 246 -4.85 -8.74 11.07
CA LEU A 246 -5.41 -7.41 11.30
C LEU A 246 -6.95 -7.42 11.28
N GLN A 247 -7.59 -8.11 10.34
CA GLN A 247 -9.04 -8.25 10.31
C GLN A 247 -9.61 -8.86 11.60
N LYS A 248 -8.87 -9.77 12.22
CA LYS A 248 -9.28 -10.42 13.48
C LYS A 248 -9.02 -9.53 14.70
N HIS A 249 -7.87 -8.88 14.77
CA HIS A 249 -7.41 -8.17 15.97
C HIS A 249 -7.73 -6.67 15.95
N CYS A 250 -7.94 -6.11 14.76
CA CYS A 250 -8.30 -4.70 14.51
C CYS A 250 -9.60 -4.63 13.69
N TRP A 251 -10.61 -5.38 14.08
CA TRP A 251 -11.86 -5.59 13.33
C TRP A 251 -12.66 -4.30 13.06
N GLN A 252 -12.39 -3.22 13.80
CA GLN A 252 -12.99 -1.90 13.59
C GLN A 252 -12.38 -1.16 12.38
N GLY A 253 -11.19 -1.59 11.92
CA GLY A 253 -10.49 -0.99 10.80
C GLY A 253 -10.64 -1.79 9.51
N ALA A 254 -10.84 -1.10 8.40
CA ALA A 254 -10.81 -1.69 7.06
C ALA A 254 -9.36 -1.98 6.64
N VAL A 255 -9.08 -3.22 6.26
CA VAL A 255 -7.75 -3.63 5.77
C VAL A 255 -7.66 -3.45 4.27
N SER A 256 -6.57 -2.85 3.78
CA SER A 256 -6.25 -2.75 2.36
C SER A 256 -4.86 -3.29 2.05
N ILE A 257 -4.68 -3.81 0.83
CA ILE A 257 -3.43 -4.36 0.35
C ILE A 257 -2.97 -3.58 -0.88
N SER A 258 -1.70 -3.19 -0.88
CA SER A 258 -1.03 -2.57 -2.02
C SER A 258 -0.02 -3.53 -2.63
N PHE A 259 0.21 -3.40 -3.95
CA PHE A 259 1.07 -4.28 -4.74
C PHE A 259 2.17 -3.49 -5.46
N PRO A 260 3.00 -2.70 -4.74
CA PRO A 260 4.09 -2.00 -5.41
C PRO A 260 5.11 -3.00 -5.96
N ARG A 261 5.47 -2.85 -7.25
CA ARG A 261 6.56 -3.60 -7.86
C ARG A 261 7.80 -2.72 -8.04
N LEU A 262 8.97 -3.35 -8.02
CA LEU A 262 10.22 -2.72 -8.38
C LEU A 262 10.35 -2.62 -9.91
N HIS A 263 10.21 -1.42 -10.46
CA HIS A 263 10.46 -1.11 -11.87
C HIS A 263 11.69 -0.25 -12.04
N HIS A 264 11.68 0.94 -11.43
CA HIS A 264 12.78 1.88 -11.44
C HIS A 264 13.45 1.87 -10.08
N VAL A 265 14.68 1.38 -10.07
CA VAL A 265 15.53 1.31 -8.88
C VAL A 265 16.82 2.09 -9.15
N PRO A 266 17.51 2.55 -8.09
CA PRO A 266 18.84 3.13 -8.27
C PRO A 266 19.77 2.18 -9.03
N GLU A 267 20.61 2.70 -9.94
CA GLU A 267 21.50 1.92 -10.83
C GLU A 267 22.36 0.84 -10.13
N ARG A 268 22.61 1.02 -8.84
CA ARG A 268 23.41 0.09 -8.02
C ARG A 268 22.61 -1.02 -7.37
N PHE A 269 21.32 -1.10 -7.62
CA PHE A 269 20.45 -2.11 -7.02
C PHE A 269 19.91 -3.07 -8.07
N ASP A 270 20.36 -4.32 -8.01
CA ASP A 270 19.80 -5.39 -8.82
C ASP A 270 18.54 -5.94 -8.17
N VAL A 271 17.45 -6.01 -8.92
CA VAL A 271 16.17 -6.55 -8.43
C VAL A 271 16.29 -8.07 -8.30
N PRO A 272 16.25 -8.63 -7.07
CA PRO A 272 16.59 -10.05 -6.87
C PRO A 272 15.52 -11.01 -7.38
N ALA A 273 14.26 -10.60 -7.46
CA ALA A 273 13.13 -11.45 -7.81
C ALA A 273 12.07 -10.65 -8.61
N ALA A 274 12.45 -10.19 -9.80
CA ALA A 274 11.56 -9.41 -10.65
C ALA A 274 10.22 -10.14 -10.89
N VAL A 275 9.12 -9.38 -10.84
CA VAL A 275 7.76 -9.91 -10.92
C VAL A 275 7.11 -9.47 -12.24
N SER A 276 6.72 -10.42 -13.06
CA SER A 276 6.01 -10.18 -14.32
C SER A 276 4.55 -9.74 -14.10
N ASP A 277 3.91 -9.19 -15.14
CA ASP A 277 2.50 -8.82 -15.10
C ASP A 277 1.60 -10.02 -14.78
N ALA A 278 1.90 -11.20 -15.35
CA ALA A 278 1.13 -12.40 -15.09
C ALA A 278 1.22 -12.86 -13.63
N GLU A 279 2.38 -12.71 -13.00
CA GLU A 279 2.60 -13.06 -11.60
C GLU A 279 1.93 -12.05 -10.67
N LEU A 280 1.99 -10.75 -10.99
CA LEU A 280 1.24 -9.73 -10.26
C LEU A 280 -0.27 -10.01 -10.32
N VAL A 281 -0.80 -10.29 -11.51
CA VAL A 281 -2.21 -10.65 -11.70
C VAL A 281 -2.57 -11.88 -10.87
N GLN A 282 -1.75 -12.93 -10.93
CA GLN A 282 -2.00 -14.17 -10.16
C GLN A 282 -2.02 -13.90 -8.65
N ALA A 283 -1.08 -13.10 -8.12
CA ALA A 283 -1.05 -12.71 -6.70
C ALA A 283 -2.30 -11.94 -6.30
N MET A 284 -2.68 -10.92 -7.07
CA MET A 284 -3.87 -10.11 -6.83
C MET A 284 -5.15 -10.96 -6.83
N LEU A 285 -5.32 -11.81 -7.85
CA LEU A 285 -6.49 -12.67 -7.97
C LEU A 285 -6.55 -13.67 -6.81
N ALA A 286 -5.44 -14.34 -6.47
CA ALA A 286 -5.38 -15.27 -5.33
C ALA A 286 -5.76 -14.56 -4.02
N LEU A 287 -5.20 -13.38 -3.75
CA LEU A 287 -5.55 -12.60 -2.56
C LEU A 287 -7.01 -12.16 -2.55
N ARG A 288 -7.59 -11.74 -3.68
CA ARG A 288 -9.01 -11.37 -3.75
C ARG A 288 -9.93 -12.55 -3.41
N LEU A 289 -9.57 -13.75 -3.87
CA LEU A 289 -10.35 -14.95 -3.58
C LEU A 289 -10.29 -15.35 -2.10
N ILE A 290 -9.16 -15.09 -1.43
CA ILE A 290 -8.93 -15.43 -0.01
C ILE A 290 -9.44 -14.34 0.94
N LEU A 291 -9.36 -13.09 0.51
CA LEU A 291 -9.66 -11.89 1.30
C LEU A 291 -10.70 -11.02 0.56
N PRO A 292 -11.93 -11.49 0.43
CA PRO A 292 -12.96 -10.77 -0.34
C PRO A 292 -13.29 -9.39 0.24
N GLU A 293 -13.02 -9.17 1.53
CA GLU A 293 -13.32 -7.93 2.25
C GLU A 293 -12.17 -6.92 2.26
N ALA A 294 -10.94 -7.32 1.85
CA ALA A 294 -9.81 -6.41 1.82
C ALA A 294 -9.90 -5.44 0.63
N GLY A 295 -9.65 -4.16 0.87
CA GLY A 295 -9.44 -3.18 -0.20
C GLY A 295 -8.16 -3.49 -0.99
N PHE A 296 -8.12 -3.16 -2.27
CA PHE A 296 -6.90 -3.26 -3.08
C PHE A 296 -6.55 -1.90 -3.67
N THR A 297 -5.33 -1.45 -3.40
CA THR A 297 -4.82 -0.14 -3.80
C THR A 297 -3.82 -0.27 -4.93
N LEU A 298 -3.98 0.55 -5.96
CA LEU A 298 -3.08 0.62 -7.12
C LEU A 298 -2.54 2.04 -7.31
N SER A 299 -1.22 2.17 -7.20
CA SER A 299 -0.55 3.47 -7.34
C SER A 299 -0.16 3.77 -8.79
N THR A 300 0.31 5.01 -9.03
CA THR A 300 0.86 5.48 -10.31
C THR A 300 2.25 4.90 -10.63
N ARG A 301 2.76 3.97 -9.82
CA ARG A 301 3.99 3.24 -10.10
C ARG A 301 3.87 2.35 -11.34
N GLU A 302 2.69 1.76 -11.57
CA GLU A 302 2.38 1.03 -12.79
C GLU A 302 1.99 1.99 -13.93
N ASN A 303 2.32 1.64 -15.17
CA ASN A 303 1.94 2.44 -16.33
C ASN A 303 0.42 2.41 -16.59
N ALA A 304 -0.06 3.39 -17.35
CA ALA A 304 -1.47 3.59 -17.62
C ALA A 304 -2.16 2.35 -18.19
N ALA A 305 -1.55 1.68 -19.18
CA ALA A 305 -2.14 0.50 -19.82
C ALA A 305 -2.26 -0.69 -18.86
N THR A 306 -1.27 -0.91 -18.00
CA THR A 306 -1.30 -1.94 -16.97
C THR A 306 -2.38 -1.62 -15.94
N ARG A 307 -2.47 -0.38 -15.46
CA ARG A 307 -3.48 0.05 -14.49
C ARG A 307 -4.90 -0.16 -15.01
N ASP A 308 -5.16 0.19 -16.27
CA ASP A 308 -6.47 0.03 -16.88
C ASP A 308 -6.87 -1.45 -17.01
N ARG A 309 -5.91 -2.34 -17.26
CA ARG A 309 -6.13 -3.80 -17.28
C ARG A 309 -6.34 -4.41 -15.90
N LEU A 310 -5.65 -3.89 -14.87
CA LEU A 310 -5.75 -4.37 -13.49
C LEU A 310 -7.03 -3.90 -12.79
N LEU A 311 -7.59 -2.76 -13.20
CA LEU A 311 -8.76 -2.16 -12.55
C LEU A 311 -9.92 -3.16 -12.37
N PRO A 312 -10.36 -3.94 -13.39
CA PRO A 312 -11.45 -4.89 -13.22
C PRO A 312 -11.07 -6.16 -12.42
N LEU A 313 -9.83 -6.32 -12.02
CA LEU A 313 -9.30 -7.51 -11.35
C LEU A 313 -9.29 -7.42 -9.82
N GLY A 314 -10.07 -6.50 -9.24
CA GLY A 314 -10.22 -6.42 -7.80
C GLY A 314 -9.76 -5.12 -7.17
N ILE A 315 -9.35 -4.13 -7.95
CA ILE A 315 -8.96 -2.81 -7.45
C ILE A 315 -10.17 -2.09 -6.85
N THR A 316 -9.95 -1.41 -5.74
CA THR A 316 -10.96 -0.60 -5.02
C THR A 316 -10.51 0.84 -4.80
N MET A 317 -9.19 1.10 -4.91
CA MET A 317 -8.62 2.43 -4.70
C MET A 317 -7.47 2.66 -5.69
N MET A 318 -7.39 3.87 -6.26
CA MET A 318 -6.33 4.27 -7.19
C MET A 318 -5.81 5.66 -6.87
N SER A 319 -4.49 5.84 -6.92
CA SER A 319 -3.94 7.20 -6.92
C SER A 319 -4.02 7.84 -8.31
N ALA A 320 -4.14 9.15 -8.38
CA ALA A 320 -4.20 9.88 -9.64
C ALA A 320 -3.38 11.18 -9.56
N GLY A 321 -2.76 11.57 -10.67
CA GLY A 321 -1.98 12.80 -10.77
C GLY A 321 -0.84 12.89 -9.75
N SER A 322 -0.26 11.75 -9.35
CA SER A 322 0.66 11.68 -8.21
C SER A 322 1.99 12.34 -8.48
N SER A 323 2.45 13.16 -7.52
CA SER A 323 3.86 13.53 -7.38
C SER A 323 4.47 12.76 -6.22
N THR A 324 5.71 12.28 -6.40
CA THR A 324 6.48 11.55 -5.37
C THR A 324 7.57 12.40 -4.73
N ARG A 325 7.40 13.71 -4.78
CA ARG A 325 8.35 14.73 -4.31
C ARG A 325 7.67 15.72 -3.37
N PRO A 326 8.34 16.20 -2.30
CA PRO A 326 7.83 17.32 -1.52
C PRO A 326 7.68 18.58 -2.37
N GLY A 327 6.55 19.27 -2.23
CA GLY A 327 6.22 20.48 -3.02
C GLY A 327 5.87 20.16 -4.48
N GLY A 328 5.44 18.94 -4.75
CA GLY A 328 5.25 18.43 -6.12
C GLY A 328 3.99 18.92 -6.84
N TYR A 329 3.06 19.54 -6.14
CA TYR A 329 1.83 20.13 -6.70
C TYR A 329 1.90 21.66 -6.82
N THR A 330 2.93 22.27 -6.25
CA THR A 330 3.25 23.68 -6.33
C THR A 330 4.55 23.90 -7.09
N SER A 331 5.08 25.11 -7.14
CA SER A 331 6.19 25.53 -8.01
C SER A 331 7.58 24.96 -7.65
N CYS A 332 7.73 24.19 -6.55
CA CYS A 332 9.02 23.71 -6.04
C CYS A 332 9.42 22.29 -6.54
N ALA A 333 8.64 21.67 -7.39
CA ALA A 333 8.74 20.24 -7.74
C ALA A 333 10.07 19.79 -8.38
N ASN A 334 10.75 20.63 -9.16
CA ASN A 334 11.86 20.21 -10.02
C ASN A 334 13.21 20.11 -9.29
N GLU A 335 13.32 20.61 -8.07
CA GLU A 335 14.58 20.66 -7.32
C GLU A 335 14.71 19.59 -6.24
N THR A 336 13.63 18.86 -5.94
CA THR A 336 13.57 17.91 -4.83
C THR A 336 13.66 16.46 -5.29
N ALA A 337 14.27 15.60 -4.46
CA ALA A 337 14.39 14.18 -4.76
C ALA A 337 13.02 13.49 -4.71
N ALA A 338 12.74 12.66 -5.72
CA ALA A 338 11.60 11.76 -5.76
C ALA A 338 11.88 10.45 -4.98
N GLN A 339 10.84 9.83 -4.45
CA GLN A 339 10.96 8.49 -3.86
C GLN A 339 11.18 7.43 -4.95
N PHE A 340 10.43 7.55 -6.02
CA PHE A 340 10.51 6.74 -7.25
C PHE A 340 9.89 7.52 -8.42
N GLU A 341 10.15 7.09 -9.64
CA GLU A 341 9.51 7.67 -10.83
C GLU A 341 8.11 7.08 -11.03
N THR A 342 7.13 7.95 -11.34
CA THR A 342 5.77 7.53 -11.69
C THR A 342 5.68 7.20 -13.18
N GLU A 343 5.09 6.06 -13.54
CA GLU A 343 4.90 5.67 -14.93
C GLU A 343 3.54 6.16 -15.49
N ASP A 344 2.50 6.17 -14.68
CA ASP A 344 1.23 6.78 -15.07
C ASP A 344 1.24 8.27 -14.74
N ARG A 345 1.41 9.09 -15.78
CA ARG A 345 1.47 10.55 -15.69
C ARG A 345 0.15 11.22 -16.10
N ARG A 346 -0.93 10.46 -16.19
CA ARG A 346 -2.26 11.02 -16.51
C ARG A 346 -2.71 11.99 -15.43
N SER A 347 -3.43 13.05 -15.87
CA SER A 347 -4.11 13.94 -14.94
C SER A 347 -5.21 13.20 -14.17
N PRO A 348 -5.65 13.71 -13.00
CA PRO A 348 -6.76 13.13 -12.25
C PRO A 348 -8.01 12.89 -13.11
N GLN A 349 -8.36 13.86 -13.94
CA GLN A 349 -9.52 13.78 -14.84
C GLN A 349 -9.36 12.70 -15.92
N GLN A 350 -8.14 12.46 -16.41
CA GLN A 350 -7.87 11.38 -17.36
C GLN A 350 -7.99 10.00 -16.70
N VAL A 351 -7.55 9.86 -15.46
CA VAL A 351 -7.70 8.62 -14.68
C VAL A 351 -9.18 8.36 -14.39
N VAL A 352 -9.92 9.38 -13.97
CA VAL A 352 -11.37 9.30 -13.73
C VAL A 352 -12.10 8.83 -14.99
N ARG A 353 -11.81 9.43 -16.14
CA ARG A 353 -12.41 8.98 -17.43
C ARG A 353 -12.08 7.53 -17.76
N ALA A 354 -10.88 7.07 -17.48
CA ALA A 354 -10.50 5.68 -17.70
C ALA A 354 -11.29 4.72 -16.77
N ILE A 355 -11.52 5.11 -15.51
CA ILE A 355 -12.36 4.38 -14.57
C ILE A 355 -13.80 4.29 -15.09
N GLU A 356 -14.38 5.39 -15.53
CA GLU A 356 -15.75 5.45 -16.10
C GLU A 356 -15.88 4.61 -17.38
N GLN A 357 -14.89 4.71 -18.28
CA GLN A 357 -14.86 3.90 -19.53
C GLN A 357 -14.76 2.41 -19.26
N ALA A 358 -14.12 2.01 -18.16
CA ALA A 358 -14.08 0.62 -17.71
C ALA A 358 -15.39 0.15 -17.03
N GLY A 359 -16.38 1.03 -16.89
CA GLY A 359 -17.69 0.75 -16.29
C GLY A 359 -17.69 0.75 -14.78
N TYR A 360 -16.80 1.55 -14.17
CA TYR A 360 -16.70 1.77 -12.72
C TYR A 360 -17.05 3.22 -12.39
N ASP A 361 -17.39 3.46 -11.13
CA ASP A 361 -17.81 4.75 -10.59
C ASP A 361 -16.67 5.35 -9.75
N PRO A 362 -15.99 6.42 -10.22
CA PRO A 362 -14.93 7.06 -9.43
C PRO A 362 -15.54 7.78 -8.23
N VAL A 363 -14.97 7.56 -7.04
CA VAL A 363 -15.42 8.13 -5.77
C VAL A 363 -14.29 8.98 -5.19
N TRP A 364 -14.56 10.28 -5.04
CA TRP A 364 -13.62 11.24 -4.47
C TRP A 364 -13.70 11.31 -2.95
N LYS A 365 -14.90 11.08 -2.39
CA LYS A 365 -15.21 11.15 -0.96
C LYS A 365 -15.82 9.82 -0.50
N ASP A 366 -15.23 9.22 0.50
CA ASP A 366 -15.71 7.95 1.09
C ASP A 366 -16.37 8.14 2.45
N PHE A 367 -15.94 9.15 3.19
CA PHE A 367 -16.40 9.41 4.55
C PHE A 367 -16.79 10.88 4.71
N ASP A 368 -17.78 11.13 5.56
CA ASP A 368 -18.16 12.49 5.95
C ASP A 368 -17.93 12.66 7.46
N HIS A 369 -17.20 13.71 7.86
CA HIS A 369 -16.98 14.06 9.26
C HIS A 369 -18.28 14.23 10.07
N ALA A 370 -19.39 14.55 9.41
CA ALA A 370 -20.71 14.60 10.03
C ALA A 370 -21.14 13.28 10.71
N PHE A 371 -20.60 12.15 10.27
CA PHE A 371 -20.83 10.85 10.90
C PHE A 371 -19.82 10.49 12.00
N GLY A 372 -18.77 11.30 12.17
CA GLY A 372 -17.71 11.10 13.17
C GLY A 372 -17.81 11.99 14.39
N SER A 373 -18.56 13.06 14.32
CA SER A 373 -18.76 14.02 15.42
C SER A 373 -20.03 13.66 16.19
N SER A 374 -19.95 12.67 17.04
CA SER A 374 -20.96 12.46 18.10
C SER A 374 -20.36 11.60 19.19
N VAL A 375 -20.11 12.22 20.25
CA VAL A 375 -20.22 11.95 21.66
C VAL A 375 -18.99 12.34 22.40
#